data_e03b58f2b04c57ed977b0e72f92f9065
#
_entry.id   e03b58f2b04c57ed977b0e72f92f9065
#
_cell.length_a   1.000
_cell.length_b   1.000
_cell.length_c   1.000
_cell.angle_alpha   90.00
_cell.angle_beta   90.00
_cell.angle_gamma   90.00
#
_symmetry.space_group_name_H-M   'P 1'
#
loop_
_entity.id
_entity.type
_entity.pdbx_description
1 polymer ?
#
loop_
_entity_poly.entity_id
_entity_poly.type
_entity_poly.pdbx_seq_one_letter_code
_entity_poly.pdbx_strand_id
1 'polypeptide(L)' 'MPEITVRSDLNAVVWKIEAAAGQSVGEGDILILLEAMKMEIPVLAPRAGTVTLLVQERDEVAEGQPLARLQF' A
#
# COMPACT_ATOMS: atom_id res chain seq x y z
N MET A 1 20.04 2.59 0.79
CA MET A 1 19.27 1.90 -0.27
C MET A 1 18.18 2.83 -0.77
N PRO A 2 18.00 2.96 -2.05
CA PRO A 2 16.90 3.77 -2.57
C PRO A 2 15.56 3.21 -2.10
N GLU A 3 14.61 4.11 -1.85
CA GLU A 3 13.27 3.71 -1.50
C GLU A 3 12.26 4.68 -2.05
N ILE A 4 11.03 4.21 -2.22
CA ILE A 4 9.91 5.02 -2.66
C ILE A 4 8.76 4.81 -1.68
N THR A 5 8.02 5.87 -1.38
CA THR A 5 6.86 5.82 -0.51
C THR A 5 5.61 5.68 -1.36
N VAL A 6 4.80 4.69 -1.03
CA VAL A 6 3.49 4.48 -1.66
C VAL A 6 2.45 5.14 -0.78
N ARG A 7 1.68 6.07 -1.35
CA ARG A 7 0.72 6.88 -0.62
C ARG A 7 -0.70 6.60 -1.07
N SER A 8 -1.66 6.90 -0.19
CA SER A 8 -3.06 6.81 -0.56
C SER A 8 -3.44 7.99 -1.45
N ASP A 9 -4.21 7.71 -2.52
CA ASP A 9 -4.69 8.74 -3.43
C ASP A 9 -6.00 9.37 -2.96
N LEU A 10 -6.58 8.86 -1.86
CA LEU A 10 -7.88 9.32 -1.39
C LEU A 10 -8.05 8.95 0.08
N ASN A 11 -9.08 9.53 0.71
CA ASN A 11 -9.48 9.12 2.05
C ASN A 11 -10.17 7.75 1.97
N ALA A 12 -9.74 6.80 2.78
CA ALA A 12 -10.23 5.43 2.68
C ALA A 12 -9.96 4.68 3.98
N VAL A 13 -10.36 3.41 4.01
CA VAL A 13 -10.05 2.48 5.10
C VAL A 13 -9.22 1.34 4.52
N VAL A 14 -8.21 0.88 5.24
CA VAL A 14 -7.42 -0.27 4.83
C VAL A 14 -8.30 -1.52 5.03
N TRP A 15 -8.75 -2.08 3.91
CA TRP A 15 -9.63 -3.26 3.93
C TRP A 15 -8.84 -4.53 4.15
N LYS A 16 -7.77 -4.69 3.37
CA LYS A 16 -6.96 -5.91 3.44
C LYS A 16 -5.53 -5.59 3.01
N ILE A 17 -4.57 -6.18 3.69
CA ILE A 17 -3.16 -6.08 3.32
C ILE A 17 -2.79 -7.37 2.60
N GLU A 18 -2.46 -7.26 1.31
CA GLU A 18 -2.15 -8.41 0.47
C GLU A 18 -0.67 -8.79 0.52
N ALA A 19 0.22 -7.80 0.69
CA ALA A 19 1.65 -8.05 0.76
C ALA A 19 2.08 -8.24 2.21
N ALA A 20 3.03 -9.16 2.44
CA ALA A 20 3.61 -9.34 3.76
C ALA A 20 4.77 -8.37 3.95
N ALA A 21 4.98 -7.92 5.20
CA ALA A 21 6.14 -7.10 5.53
C ALA A 21 7.42 -7.85 5.21
N GLY A 22 8.35 -7.19 4.52
CA GLY A 22 9.61 -7.79 4.09
C GLY A 22 9.52 -8.61 2.81
N GLN A 23 8.32 -8.74 2.24
CA GLN A 23 8.13 -9.49 1.00
C GLN A 23 8.73 -8.75 -0.18
N SER A 24 9.31 -9.52 -1.10
CA SER A 24 9.76 -9.00 -2.39
C SER A 24 8.56 -9.01 -3.34
N VAL A 25 8.26 -7.88 -3.95
CA VAL A 25 7.13 -7.74 -4.87
C VAL A 25 7.61 -7.25 -6.23
N GLY A 26 6.80 -7.49 -7.25
CA GLY A 26 7.05 -6.96 -8.59
C GLY A 26 6.17 -5.74 -8.87
N GLU A 27 6.55 -4.98 -9.89
CA GLU A 27 5.75 -3.85 -10.35
C GLU A 27 4.34 -4.34 -10.70
N GLY A 28 3.32 -3.63 -10.22
CA GLY A 28 1.93 -3.98 -10.48
C GLY A 28 1.32 -4.96 -9.48
N ASP A 29 2.11 -5.53 -8.59
CA ASP A 29 1.55 -6.41 -7.55
C ASP A 29 0.67 -5.60 -6.61
N ILE A 30 -0.42 -6.21 -6.15
CA ILE A 30 -1.32 -5.56 -5.20
C ILE A 30 -0.69 -5.60 -3.81
N LEU A 31 -0.48 -4.44 -3.22
CA LEU A 31 0.07 -4.33 -1.87
C LEU A 31 -1.04 -4.31 -0.82
N ILE A 32 -2.05 -3.51 -1.06
CA ILE A 32 -3.11 -3.20 -0.10
C ILE A 32 -4.40 -3.00 -0.88
N LEU A 33 -5.52 -3.44 -0.30
CA LEU A 33 -6.85 -3.10 -0.79
C LEU A 33 -7.43 -2.05 0.14
N LEU A 34 -7.81 -0.91 -0.40
CA LEU A 34 -8.51 0.14 0.32
C LEU A 34 -10.00 0.06 0.01
N GLU A 35 -10.82 0.52 0.95
CA GLU A 35 -12.25 0.64 0.73
C GLU A 35 -12.64 2.10 0.87
N ALA A 36 -13.35 2.61 -0.13
CA ALA A 36 -13.93 3.94 -0.10
C ALA A 36 -15.21 3.92 -0.93
N MET A 37 -16.28 4.53 -0.42
CA MET A 37 -17.55 4.66 -1.14
C MET A 37 -18.08 3.32 -1.65
N LYS A 38 -17.93 2.27 -0.83
CA LYS A 38 -18.37 0.89 -1.13
C LYS A 38 -17.63 0.26 -2.30
N MET A 39 -16.45 0.74 -2.59
CA MET A 39 -15.61 0.19 -3.65
C MET A 39 -14.29 -0.27 -3.07
N GLU A 40 -13.76 -1.38 -3.60
CA GLU A 40 -12.41 -1.81 -3.28
C GLU A 40 -11.45 -1.19 -4.27
N ILE A 41 -10.39 -0.58 -3.74
CA ILE A 41 -9.43 0.14 -4.54
C ILE A 41 -8.06 -0.47 -4.30
N PRO A 42 -7.46 -1.15 -5.31
CA PRO A 42 -6.15 -1.74 -5.13
C PRO A 42 -5.05 -0.69 -5.15
N VAL A 43 -4.09 -0.83 -4.25
CA VAL A 43 -2.87 -0.04 -4.25
C VAL A 43 -1.77 -0.93 -4.81
N LEU A 44 -1.23 -0.56 -5.95
CA LEU A 44 -0.27 -1.38 -6.68
C LEU A 44 1.15 -0.92 -6.40
N ALA A 45 2.09 -1.87 -6.47
CA ALA A 45 3.50 -1.54 -6.36
C ALA A 45 3.92 -0.77 -7.61
N PRO A 46 4.49 0.44 -7.46
CA PRO A 46 4.92 1.23 -8.62
C PRO A 46 6.18 0.68 -9.27
N ARG A 47 6.89 -0.20 -8.57
CA ARG A 47 8.07 -0.90 -9.10
C ARG A 47 8.37 -2.10 -8.21
N ALA A 48 9.29 -2.95 -8.66
CA ALA A 48 9.75 -4.08 -7.86
C ALA A 48 10.55 -3.59 -6.65
N GLY A 49 10.45 -4.28 -5.54
CA GLY A 49 11.21 -3.96 -4.33
C GLY A 49 10.76 -4.77 -3.14
N THR A 50 11.33 -4.46 -1.99
CA THR A 50 10.98 -5.09 -0.72
C THR A 50 10.04 -4.18 0.06
N VAL A 51 8.94 -4.72 0.56
CA VAL A 51 7.85 -3.94 1.16
C VAL A 51 8.07 -3.73 2.65
N THR A 52 7.90 -2.48 3.10
CA THR A 52 7.68 -2.15 4.51
C THR A 52 6.29 -1.58 4.62
N LEU A 53 5.46 -2.16 5.49
CA LEU A 53 4.09 -1.70 5.69
C LEU A 53 4.05 -0.63 6.77
N LEU A 54 3.27 0.43 6.54
CA LEU A 54 3.16 1.56 7.47
C LEU A 54 1.76 1.66 8.08
N VAL A 55 0.84 0.80 7.66
CA VAL A 55 -0.55 0.79 8.16
C VAL A 55 -0.96 -0.64 8.48
N GLN A 56 -2.08 -0.77 9.17
CA GLN A 56 -2.67 -2.05 9.54
C GLN A 56 -4.08 -2.13 8.95
N GLU A 57 -4.60 -3.35 8.87
CA GLU A 57 -5.98 -3.55 8.43
C GLU A 57 -6.92 -2.80 9.35
N ARG A 58 -7.93 -2.17 8.76
CA ARG A 58 -8.97 -1.35 9.38
C ARG A 58 -8.52 0.05 9.76
N ASP A 59 -7.27 0.42 9.51
CA ASP A 59 -6.84 1.80 9.71
C ASP A 59 -7.58 2.73 8.76
N GLU A 60 -7.95 3.91 9.25
CA GLU A 60 -8.42 4.98 8.40
C GLU A 60 -7.20 5.74 7.88
N VAL A 61 -7.21 6.02 6.58
CA VAL A 61 -6.11 6.73 5.93
C VAL A 61 -6.65 7.95 5.19
N ALA A 62 -5.83 8.98 5.15
CA ALA A 62 -6.17 10.22 4.45
C ALA A 62 -5.44 10.27 3.11
N GLU A 63 -5.96 11.06 2.19
CA GLU A 63 -5.27 11.34 0.94
C GLU A 63 -3.86 11.82 1.22
N GLY A 64 -2.87 11.24 0.53
CA GLY A 64 -1.46 11.56 0.70
C GLY A 64 -0.77 10.83 1.84
N GLN A 65 -1.50 10.10 2.66
CA GLN A 65 -0.90 9.38 3.79
C GLN A 65 -0.02 8.24 3.30
N PRO A 66 1.19 8.08 3.85
CA PRO A 66 2.04 6.93 3.50
C PRO A 66 1.40 5.62 3.92
N LEU A 67 1.40 4.64 3.01
CA LEU A 67 0.86 3.30 3.25
C LEU A 67 1.95 2.26 3.36
N ALA A 68 2.99 2.40 2.56
CA ALA A 68 4.08 1.43 2.48
C ALA A 68 5.30 2.09 1.89
N ARG A 69 6.46 1.45 2.07
CA ARG A 69 7.70 1.82 1.40
C ARG A 69 8.22 0.62 0.64
N LEU A 70 8.82 0.90 -0.50
CA LEU A 70 9.52 -0.11 -1.29
C LEU A 70 10.99 0.25 -1.34
N GLN A 71 11.84 -0.70 -0.96
CA GLN A 71 13.29 -0.56 -1.07
C GLN A 71 13.76 -1.32 -2.30
N PHE A 72 14.69 -0.73 -3.04
CA PHE A 72 15.21 -1.36 -4.26
C PHE A 72 16.65 -0.99 -4.54
#